data_8bad4bf229ee9c3d6d83d9f18d040bb9
#
_entry.id   8bad4bf229ee9c3d6d83d9f18d040bb9
#
_cell.length_a   1.000
_cell.length_b   1.000
_cell.length_c   1.000
_cell.angle_alpha   90.00
_cell.angle_beta   90.00
_cell.angle_gamma   90.00
#
_symmetry.space_group_name_H-M   'P 1'
#
loop_
_entity.id
_entity.type
_entity.pdbx_description
1 polymer ?
#
loop_
_entity_poly.entity_id
_entity_poly.type
_entity_poly.pdbx_seq_one_letter_code
_entity_poly.pdbx_strand_id
1 'polypeptide(L)'
;VDDNELTDDELREAIVRHEWDQFQRTNNEGGRAACQGNWPVFHQMRLAQFLTWERPLLTSYAADLDAADHVGRNLVTEKYGRMMASTAPENFTKNIEPYIPRLSEERAARQEQVIAQQVAWAKDFRERYPKLGEAMRALTTTEDTPSATSFDNYLRRELVRIPTRPSNVTKR
;
A
#
# COMPACT_ATOMS: atom_id res chain seq x y z
N VAL A 1 -18.76 -2.05 13.95
CA VAL A 1 -19.46 -0.86 13.48
C VAL A 1 -19.93 -1.16 12.07
N ASP A 2 -21.21 -0.90 11.80
CA ASP A 2 -21.76 -1.13 10.46
C ASP A 2 -21.25 0.00 9.54
N ASP A 3 -20.33 -0.33 8.64
CA ASP A 3 -19.66 0.64 7.73
C ASP A 3 -20.67 1.41 6.85
N ASN A 4 -21.91 0.98 6.83
CA ASN A 4 -22.98 1.60 6.05
C ASN A 4 -23.61 2.82 6.77
N GLU A 5 -23.31 3.02 8.06
CA GLU A 5 -23.77 4.16 8.85
C GLU A 5 -22.76 5.33 8.90
N LEU A 6 -21.48 5.05 8.60
CA LEU A 6 -20.43 6.08 8.61
C LEU A 6 -20.51 6.98 7.36
N THR A 7 -20.22 8.25 7.53
CA THR A 7 -19.90 9.15 6.40
C THR A 7 -18.59 8.73 5.74
N ASP A 8 -18.33 9.19 4.53
CA ASP A 8 -17.07 8.90 3.82
C ASP A 8 -15.85 9.38 4.60
N ASP A 9 -15.94 10.51 5.28
CA ASP A 9 -14.83 11.04 6.06
C ASP A 9 -14.60 10.22 7.34
N GLU A 10 -15.66 9.80 8.02
CA GLU A 10 -15.55 8.89 9.17
C GLU A 10 -14.98 7.53 8.76
N LEU A 11 -15.37 7.01 7.61
CA LEU A 11 -14.84 5.75 7.08
C LEU A 11 -13.34 5.88 6.74
N ARG A 12 -12.91 6.98 6.12
CA ARG A 12 -11.50 7.28 5.85
C ARG A 12 -10.69 7.32 7.14
N GLU A 13 -11.20 8.05 8.15
CA GLU A 13 -10.55 8.14 9.46
C GLU A 13 -10.46 6.78 10.15
N ALA A 14 -11.50 5.96 10.10
CA ALA A 14 -11.48 4.60 10.65
C ALA A 14 -10.43 3.73 9.97
N ILE A 15 -10.31 3.78 8.65
CA ILE A 15 -9.27 3.07 7.89
C ILE A 15 -7.87 3.51 8.30
N VAL A 16 -7.62 4.83 8.39
CA VAL A 16 -6.31 5.36 8.77
C VAL A 16 -5.93 4.91 10.18
N ARG A 17 -6.87 4.93 11.13
CA ARG A 17 -6.64 4.44 12.49
C ARG A 17 -6.36 2.94 12.53
N HIS A 18 -7.09 2.15 11.77
CA HIS A 18 -6.86 0.70 11.66
C HIS A 18 -5.46 0.39 11.09
N GLU A 19 -5.05 1.07 10.01
CA GLU A 19 -3.69 0.96 9.48
C GLU A 19 -2.63 1.39 10.51
N TRP A 20 -2.90 2.44 11.28
CA TRP A 20 -1.99 2.86 12.33
C TRP A 20 -1.82 1.80 13.40
N ASP A 21 -2.90 1.16 13.84
CA ASP A 21 -2.85 0.08 14.82
C ASP A 21 -2.06 -1.13 14.28
N GLN A 22 -2.26 -1.49 13.02
CA GLN A 22 -1.46 -2.52 12.35
C GLN A 22 0.02 -2.09 12.24
N PHE A 23 0.31 -0.83 11.95
CA PHE A 23 1.66 -0.28 11.87
C PHE A 23 2.37 -0.31 13.23
N GLN A 24 1.66 -0.02 14.32
CA GLN A 24 2.23 -0.11 15.68
C GLN A 24 2.62 -1.55 16.05
N ARG A 25 1.93 -2.54 15.51
CA ARG A 25 2.21 -3.98 15.72
C ARG A 25 3.28 -4.55 14.77
N THR A 26 3.77 -3.74 13.81
CA THR A 26 4.82 -4.15 12.89
C THR A 26 6.18 -4.16 13.60
N ASN A 27 6.87 -5.31 13.56
CA ASN A 27 8.21 -5.47 14.09
C ASN A 27 9.25 -5.25 13.00
N ASN A 28 10.25 -4.42 13.28
CA ASN A 28 11.37 -4.17 12.38
C ASN A 28 12.65 -4.79 12.93
N GLU A 29 13.57 -5.21 12.07
CA GLU A 29 14.84 -5.83 12.47
C GLU A 29 15.71 -4.94 13.36
N GLY A 30 15.64 -3.64 13.24
CA GLY A 30 16.35 -2.65 14.06
C GLY A 30 15.58 -2.15 15.28
N GLY A 31 14.46 -2.80 15.64
CA GLY A 31 13.54 -2.32 16.66
C GLY A 31 12.52 -1.31 16.09
N ARG A 32 11.90 -0.52 16.97
CA ARG A 32 10.84 0.41 16.61
C ARG A 32 11.36 1.53 15.68
N ALA A 33 10.79 1.67 14.48
CA ALA A 33 11.17 2.73 13.57
C ALA A 33 10.66 4.11 14.06
N ALA A 34 11.42 5.17 13.83
CA ALA A 34 11.05 6.53 14.25
C ALA A 34 9.70 6.98 13.68
N CYS A 35 9.35 6.56 12.47
CA CYS A 35 8.07 6.87 11.82
C CYS A 35 6.85 6.23 12.53
N GLN A 36 7.04 5.15 13.30
CA GLN A 36 5.97 4.53 14.09
C GLN A 36 5.51 5.40 15.28
N GLY A 37 6.25 6.43 15.65
CA GLY A 37 5.86 7.43 16.65
C GLY A 37 5.25 8.71 16.05
N ASN A 38 5.20 8.84 14.74
CA ASN A 38 4.81 10.08 14.06
C ASN A 38 3.39 10.01 13.49
N TRP A 39 2.38 9.97 14.36
CA TRP A 39 0.97 9.97 13.97
C TRP A 39 0.60 11.12 13.02
N PRO A 40 0.98 12.40 13.26
CA PRO A 40 0.55 13.48 12.37
C PRO A 40 0.96 13.28 10.91
N VAL A 41 2.20 12.83 10.69
CA VAL A 41 2.70 12.57 9.32
C VAL A 41 2.04 11.32 8.73
N PHE A 42 1.92 10.25 9.50
CA PHE A 42 1.23 9.04 9.05
C PHE A 42 -0.22 9.35 8.64
N HIS A 43 -0.97 10.02 9.50
CA HIS A 43 -2.35 10.41 9.27
C HIS A 43 -2.50 11.24 7.99
N GLN A 44 -1.70 12.30 7.84
CA GLN A 44 -1.74 13.17 6.67
C GLN A 44 -1.47 12.40 5.37
N MET A 45 -0.45 11.56 5.36
CA MET A 45 -0.07 10.79 4.17
C MET A 45 -1.14 9.76 3.79
N ARG A 46 -1.71 9.05 4.77
CA ARG A 46 -2.72 8.03 4.51
C ARG A 46 -4.06 8.65 4.13
N LEU A 47 -4.49 9.69 4.86
CA LEU A 47 -5.73 10.39 4.54
C LEU A 47 -5.69 11.01 3.13
N ALA A 48 -4.57 11.63 2.74
CA ALA A 48 -4.40 12.18 1.40
C ALA A 48 -4.63 11.13 0.29
N GLN A 49 -4.20 9.89 0.51
CA GLN A 49 -4.48 8.81 -0.43
C GLN A 49 -5.96 8.44 -0.44
N PHE A 50 -6.59 8.26 0.72
CA PHE A 50 -7.98 7.82 0.81
C PHE A 50 -8.99 8.90 0.37
N LEU A 51 -8.61 10.17 0.36
CA LEU A 51 -9.41 11.24 -0.24
C LEU A 51 -9.62 11.05 -1.75
N THR A 52 -8.76 10.31 -2.42
CA THR A 52 -8.90 9.98 -3.85
C THR A 52 -9.73 8.73 -4.12
N TRP A 53 -10.20 8.04 -3.07
CA TRP A 53 -10.94 6.80 -3.19
C TRP A 53 -12.44 7.00 -3.01
N GLU A 54 -13.22 6.36 -3.88
CA GLU A 54 -14.67 6.31 -3.78
C GLU A 54 -15.13 5.34 -2.68
N ARG A 55 -16.32 5.55 -2.13
CA ARG A 55 -16.91 4.76 -1.05
C ARG A 55 -16.83 3.24 -1.26
N PRO A 56 -17.15 2.66 -2.44
CA PRO A 56 -17.07 1.20 -2.61
C PRO A 56 -15.66 0.64 -2.38
N LEU A 57 -14.62 1.39 -2.75
CA LEU A 57 -13.24 0.99 -2.54
C LEU A 57 -12.84 1.13 -1.06
N LEU A 58 -13.26 2.21 -0.41
CA LEU A 58 -13.05 2.42 1.04
C LEU A 58 -13.68 1.29 1.85
N THR A 59 -14.95 0.98 1.61
CA THR A 59 -15.69 -0.09 2.30
C THR A 59 -15.04 -1.46 2.06
N SER A 60 -14.62 -1.74 0.81
CA SER A 60 -13.93 -2.99 0.51
C SER A 60 -12.62 -3.11 1.27
N TYR A 61 -11.84 -2.05 1.32
CA TYR A 61 -10.54 -2.06 2.01
C TYR A 61 -10.67 -2.14 3.54
N ALA A 62 -11.66 -1.43 4.12
CA ALA A 62 -11.97 -1.56 5.55
C ALA A 62 -12.28 -3.02 5.92
N ALA A 63 -13.11 -3.69 5.13
CA ALA A 63 -13.43 -5.10 5.34
C ALA A 63 -12.21 -6.03 5.15
N ASP A 64 -11.28 -5.68 4.27
CA ASP A 64 -10.04 -6.45 4.09
C ASP A 64 -9.08 -6.33 5.29
N LEU A 65 -9.02 -5.14 5.91
CA LEU A 65 -8.25 -4.93 7.14
C LEU A 65 -8.83 -5.76 8.30
N ASP A 66 -10.16 -5.74 8.47
CA ASP A 66 -10.85 -6.54 9.49
C ASP A 66 -10.66 -8.04 9.27
N ALA A 67 -10.81 -8.50 8.03
CA ALA A 67 -10.62 -9.90 7.67
C ALA A 67 -9.18 -10.37 7.90
N ALA A 68 -8.20 -9.53 7.62
CA ALA A 68 -6.79 -9.84 7.89
C ALA A 68 -6.54 -9.98 9.39
N ASP A 69 -7.00 -9.03 10.20
CA ASP A 69 -6.86 -9.09 11.66
C ASP A 69 -7.55 -10.33 12.25
N HIS A 70 -8.73 -10.70 11.74
CA HIS A 70 -9.47 -11.88 12.20
C HIS A 70 -8.69 -13.19 12.05
N VAL A 71 -7.85 -13.30 11.03
CA VAL A 71 -6.99 -14.47 10.79
C VAL A 71 -5.54 -14.26 11.24
N GLY A 72 -5.27 -13.24 12.02
CA GLY A 72 -3.94 -12.95 12.56
C GLY A 72 -2.93 -12.41 11.55
N ARG A 73 -3.40 -11.90 10.41
CA ARG A 73 -2.56 -11.24 9.40
C ARG A 73 -2.50 -9.74 9.64
N ASN A 74 -1.44 -9.11 9.18
CA ASN A 74 -1.23 -7.67 9.26
C ASN A 74 -0.81 -7.15 7.88
N LEU A 75 -1.75 -6.48 7.18
CA LEU A 75 -1.52 -6.02 5.81
C LEU A 75 -0.43 -4.95 5.71
N VAL A 76 -0.26 -4.14 6.76
CA VAL A 76 0.81 -3.14 6.82
C VAL A 76 2.17 -3.81 6.97
N THR A 77 2.29 -4.81 7.83
CA THR A 77 3.52 -5.62 7.95
C THR A 77 3.85 -6.33 6.63
N GLU A 78 2.86 -6.94 5.98
CA GLU A 78 3.06 -7.60 4.68
C GLU A 78 3.54 -6.62 3.61
N LYS A 79 3.00 -5.40 3.57
CA LYS A 79 3.44 -4.33 2.68
C LYS A 79 4.94 -4.03 2.86
N TYR A 80 5.36 -3.79 4.11
CA TYR A 80 6.77 -3.49 4.41
C TYR A 80 7.67 -4.69 4.15
N GLY A 81 7.22 -5.89 4.48
CA GLY A 81 7.93 -7.12 4.13
C GLY A 81 8.15 -7.23 2.62
N ARG A 82 7.14 -6.94 1.80
CA ARG A 82 7.26 -6.94 0.34
C ARG A 82 8.19 -5.86 -0.20
N MET A 83 8.30 -4.71 0.45
CA MET A 83 9.27 -3.67 0.08
C MET A 83 10.71 -4.17 0.18
N MET A 84 11.00 -5.11 1.09
CA MET A 84 12.32 -5.71 1.21
C MET A 84 12.75 -6.51 -0.03
N ALA A 85 11.82 -6.92 -0.90
CA ALA A 85 12.20 -7.51 -2.19
C ALA A 85 13.04 -6.57 -3.07
N SER A 86 12.91 -5.25 -2.87
CA SER A 86 13.69 -4.23 -3.59
C SER A 86 14.91 -3.76 -2.80
N THR A 87 14.79 -3.63 -1.47
CA THR A 87 15.82 -3.04 -0.63
C THR A 87 16.78 -4.05 0.02
N ALA A 88 16.32 -5.29 0.23
CA ALA A 88 17.09 -6.38 0.84
C ALA A 88 16.66 -7.75 0.26
N PRO A 89 16.89 -8.01 -1.04
CA PRO A 89 16.31 -9.15 -1.76
C PRO A 89 16.69 -10.51 -1.18
N GLU A 90 17.91 -10.69 -0.71
CA GLU A 90 18.36 -11.96 -0.11
C GLU A 90 17.61 -12.25 1.21
N ASN A 91 17.47 -11.22 2.06
CA ASN A 91 16.72 -11.33 3.31
C ASN A 91 15.23 -11.57 3.04
N PHE A 92 14.66 -10.87 2.05
CA PHE A 92 13.28 -11.07 1.63
C PHE A 92 13.03 -12.53 1.24
N THR A 93 13.81 -13.08 0.32
CA THR A 93 13.63 -14.46 -0.19
C THR A 93 13.75 -15.50 0.92
N LYS A 94 14.70 -15.30 1.86
CA LYS A 94 14.96 -16.25 2.94
C LYS A 94 13.95 -16.17 4.08
N ASN A 95 13.59 -14.97 4.51
CA ASN A 95 12.94 -14.74 5.80
C ASN A 95 11.52 -14.15 5.71
N ILE A 96 11.09 -13.68 4.55
CA ILE A 96 9.79 -12.99 4.38
C ILE A 96 8.90 -13.72 3.37
N GLU A 97 9.40 -13.95 2.17
CA GLU A 97 8.63 -14.52 1.05
C GLU A 97 7.91 -15.84 1.38
N PRO A 98 8.49 -16.78 2.15
CA PRO A 98 7.81 -18.03 2.51
C PRO A 98 6.56 -17.84 3.39
N TYR A 99 6.45 -16.71 4.09
CA TYR A 99 5.42 -16.45 5.10
C TYR A 99 4.32 -15.49 4.66
N ILE A 100 4.43 -14.93 3.45
CA ILE A 100 3.43 -14.01 2.90
C ILE A 100 2.71 -14.62 1.71
N PRO A 101 1.41 -14.29 1.49
CA PRO A 101 0.65 -14.83 0.38
C PRO A 101 1.29 -14.50 -0.97
N ARG A 102 1.35 -15.49 -1.84
CA ARG A 102 1.80 -15.29 -3.23
C ARG A 102 0.74 -14.57 -4.04
N LEU A 103 1.19 -13.73 -4.93
CA LEU A 103 0.36 -13.06 -5.91
C LEU A 103 0.11 -13.99 -7.10
N SER A 104 -1.15 -14.11 -7.56
CA SER A 104 -1.43 -14.82 -8.81
C SER A 104 -0.88 -14.05 -10.01
N GLU A 105 -0.54 -14.78 -11.08
CA GLU A 105 -0.05 -14.17 -12.33
C GLU A 105 -1.07 -13.18 -12.93
N GLU A 106 -2.35 -13.54 -12.93
CA GLU A 106 -3.42 -12.66 -13.40
C GLU A 106 -3.48 -11.35 -12.61
N ARG A 107 -3.36 -11.45 -11.28
CA ARG A 107 -3.35 -10.26 -10.43
C ARG A 107 -2.11 -9.41 -10.65
N ALA A 108 -0.94 -10.03 -10.77
CA ALA A 108 0.30 -9.32 -11.07
C ALA A 108 0.19 -8.55 -12.39
N ALA A 109 -0.34 -9.19 -13.45
CA ALA A 109 -0.56 -8.54 -14.74
C ALA A 109 -1.52 -7.34 -14.66
N ARG A 110 -2.61 -7.45 -13.89
CA ARG A 110 -3.54 -6.32 -13.67
C ARG A 110 -2.87 -5.17 -12.91
N GLN A 111 -2.07 -5.50 -11.91
CA GLN A 111 -1.32 -4.48 -11.16
C GLN A 111 -0.32 -3.75 -12.05
N GLU A 112 0.39 -4.45 -12.93
CA GLU A 112 1.32 -3.80 -13.86
C GLU A 112 0.62 -2.81 -14.80
N GLN A 113 -0.61 -3.07 -15.23
CA GLN A 113 -1.40 -2.11 -16.01
C GLN A 113 -1.72 -0.84 -15.21
N VAL A 114 -2.11 -0.97 -13.94
CA VAL A 114 -2.38 0.18 -13.05
C VAL A 114 -1.10 0.95 -12.78
N ILE A 115 0.01 0.25 -12.53
CA ILE A 115 1.32 0.86 -12.29
C ILE A 115 1.78 1.65 -13.51
N ALA A 116 1.69 1.09 -14.70
CA ALA A 116 2.06 1.76 -15.94
C ALA A 116 1.30 3.07 -16.13
N GLN A 117 -0.01 3.08 -15.84
CA GLN A 117 -0.83 4.30 -15.90
C GLN A 117 -0.40 5.34 -14.87
N GLN A 118 -0.14 4.92 -13.63
CA GLN A 118 0.29 5.85 -12.58
C GLN A 118 1.70 6.41 -12.84
N VAL A 119 2.61 5.60 -13.37
CA VAL A 119 3.94 6.06 -13.79
C VAL A 119 3.84 7.09 -14.92
N ALA A 120 2.96 6.86 -15.90
CA ALA A 120 2.71 7.82 -16.97
C ALA A 120 2.19 9.17 -16.43
N TRP A 121 1.25 9.14 -15.47
CA TRP A 121 0.77 10.35 -14.81
C TRP A 121 1.86 11.06 -13.99
N ALA A 122 2.70 10.29 -13.28
CA ALA A 122 3.80 10.85 -12.51
C ALA A 122 4.86 11.51 -13.41
N LYS A 123 5.10 10.93 -14.58
CA LYS A 123 5.98 11.52 -15.60
C LYS A 123 5.43 12.84 -16.13
N ASP A 124 4.17 12.85 -16.56
CA ASP A 124 3.47 14.06 -17.01
C ASP A 124 3.45 15.15 -15.91
N PHE A 125 3.23 14.76 -14.66
CA PHE A 125 3.27 15.69 -13.52
C PHE A 125 4.67 16.32 -13.37
N ARG A 126 5.75 15.54 -13.46
CA ARG A 126 7.12 16.05 -13.41
C ARG A 126 7.43 17.04 -14.52
N GLU A 127 6.93 16.76 -15.73
CA GLU A 127 7.14 17.64 -16.88
C GLU A 127 6.40 18.97 -16.70
N ARG A 128 5.18 18.94 -16.16
CA ARG A 128 4.36 20.16 -15.92
C ARG A 128 4.78 20.95 -14.69
N TYR A 129 5.30 20.27 -13.67
CA TYR A 129 5.65 20.86 -12.38
C TYR A 129 7.07 20.46 -11.94
N PRO A 130 8.13 20.92 -12.64
CA PRO A 130 9.50 20.44 -12.41
C PRO A 130 9.98 20.59 -10.96
N LYS A 131 9.69 21.71 -10.31
CA LYS A 131 10.09 21.96 -8.92
C LYS A 131 9.45 20.98 -7.92
N LEU A 132 8.21 20.60 -8.15
CA LEU A 132 7.53 19.58 -7.34
C LEU A 132 8.05 18.18 -7.69
N GLY A 133 8.35 17.96 -8.96
CA GLY A 133 8.89 16.71 -9.47
C GLY A 133 10.27 16.35 -8.89
N GLU A 134 11.10 17.34 -8.53
CA GLU A 134 12.40 17.12 -7.89
C GLU A 134 12.30 16.39 -6.54
N ALA A 135 11.21 16.59 -5.81
CA ALA A 135 10.96 15.92 -4.53
C ALA A 135 10.36 14.51 -4.67
N MET A 136 10.00 14.09 -5.89
CA MET A 136 9.42 12.78 -6.14
C MET A 136 10.49 11.69 -6.15
N ARG A 137 10.05 10.44 -5.87
CA ARG A 137 10.88 9.24 -6.07
C ARG A 137 11.34 9.13 -7.53
N ALA A 138 12.47 8.46 -7.77
CA ALA A 138 12.79 7.94 -9.09
C ALA A 138 11.59 7.13 -9.64
N LEU A 139 11.35 7.17 -10.95
CA LEU A 139 10.11 6.61 -11.52
C LEU A 139 10.21 5.11 -11.81
N THR A 140 11.37 4.61 -12.17
CA THR A 140 11.54 3.25 -12.69
C THR A 140 12.49 2.41 -11.86
N THR A 141 12.27 1.10 -11.87
CA THR A 141 13.05 0.07 -11.16
C THR A 141 14.56 0.14 -11.42
N THR A 142 14.98 0.59 -12.60
CA THR A 142 16.40 0.74 -12.95
C THR A 142 17.15 1.77 -12.10
N GLU A 143 16.42 2.61 -11.39
CA GLU A 143 16.94 3.65 -10.51
C GLU A 143 16.87 3.26 -9.02
N ASP A 144 16.50 2.01 -8.70
CA ASP A 144 16.43 1.52 -7.32
C ASP A 144 17.79 1.46 -6.66
N THR A 145 17.82 1.83 -5.39
CA THR A 145 18.98 1.70 -4.50
C THR A 145 18.58 0.97 -3.22
N PRO A 146 19.53 0.46 -2.42
CA PRO A 146 19.21 -0.16 -1.12
C PRO A 146 18.45 0.76 -0.16
N SER A 147 18.59 2.08 -0.32
CA SER A 147 17.95 3.07 0.55
C SER A 147 16.72 3.74 -0.06
N ALA A 148 16.44 3.55 -1.35
CA ALA A 148 15.35 4.22 -2.04
C ALA A 148 14.74 3.32 -3.13
N THR A 149 13.45 3.06 -2.99
CA THR A 149 12.63 2.31 -3.96
C THR A 149 12.02 3.29 -4.95
N SER A 150 12.12 2.98 -6.25
CA SER A 150 11.44 3.70 -7.33
C SER A 150 9.91 3.70 -7.18
N PHE A 151 9.25 4.60 -7.88
CA PHE A 151 7.80 4.76 -7.79
C PHE A 151 7.05 3.51 -8.28
N ASP A 152 7.47 2.90 -9.41
CA ASP A 152 6.86 1.67 -9.93
C ASP A 152 7.02 0.51 -8.95
N ASN A 153 8.19 0.29 -8.37
CA ASN A 153 8.40 -0.76 -7.37
C ASN A 153 7.68 -0.47 -6.05
N TYR A 154 7.62 0.78 -5.61
CA TYR A 154 6.80 1.16 -4.47
C TYR A 154 5.34 0.77 -4.70
N LEU A 155 4.77 1.07 -5.86
CA LEU A 155 3.39 0.72 -6.21
C LEU A 155 3.19 -0.80 -6.26
N ARG A 156 4.14 -1.56 -6.81
CA ARG A 156 4.06 -3.05 -6.81
C ARG A 156 3.91 -3.61 -5.41
N ARG A 157 4.57 -3.03 -4.42
CA ARG A 157 4.49 -3.48 -3.02
C ARG A 157 3.25 -2.94 -2.31
N GLU A 158 2.83 -1.74 -2.64
CA GLU A 158 1.65 -1.09 -2.07
C GLU A 158 0.36 -1.75 -2.51
N LEU A 159 0.18 -2.00 -3.80
CA LEU A 159 -1.06 -2.54 -4.36
C LEU A 159 -1.35 -3.99 -3.93
N VAL A 160 -0.35 -4.75 -3.54
CA VAL A 160 -0.54 -6.14 -3.09
C VAL A 160 -1.36 -6.24 -1.82
N ARG A 161 -1.32 -5.26 -0.95
CA ARG A 161 -2.10 -5.26 0.30
C ARG A 161 -3.60 -5.09 0.08
N ILE A 162 -4.01 -4.59 -1.09
CA ILE A 162 -5.42 -4.41 -1.43
C ILE A 162 -5.92 -5.71 -2.07
N PRO A 163 -6.60 -6.61 -1.34
CA PRO A 163 -7.10 -7.85 -1.89
C PRO A 163 -8.13 -7.56 -2.99
N THR A 164 -8.03 -8.26 -4.11
CA THR A 164 -9.10 -8.24 -5.10
C THR A 164 -10.15 -9.26 -4.67
N ARG A 165 -11.34 -8.81 -4.34
CA ARG A 165 -12.49 -9.70 -4.29
C ARG A 165 -12.82 -10.16 -5.70
N PRO A 166 -13.18 -11.43 -5.92
CA PRO A 166 -13.79 -11.81 -7.17
C PRO A 166 -15.01 -10.90 -7.35
N SER A 167 -15.06 -10.18 -8.46
CA SER A 167 -16.23 -9.42 -8.84
C SER A 167 -17.38 -10.43 -9.00
N ASN A 168 -18.25 -10.52 -8.03
CA ASN A 168 -19.57 -11.12 -8.22
C ASN A 168 -20.35 -10.20 -9.18
N VAL A 169 -19.93 -10.19 -10.43
CA VAL A 169 -20.79 -9.72 -11.50
C VAL A 169 -21.82 -10.83 -11.72
N THR A 170 -22.88 -10.77 -10.93
CA THR A 170 -24.10 -11.47 -11.29
C THR A 170 -24.55 -10.86 -12.60
N LYS A 171 -24.24 -11.55 -13.71
CA LYS A 171 -24.89 -11.27 -15.00
C LYS A 171 -26.39 -11.45 -14.77
N ARG A 172 -27.14 -10.35 -14.71
CA ARG A 172 -28.56 -10.34 -14.99
C ARG A 172 -28.78 -10.16 -16.47
#